data_6fe3ef449c0d394c8736c48d1335646e
#
_entry.id   6fe3ef449c0d394c8736c48d1335646e
#
_cell.length_a   1.000
_cell.length_b   1.000
_cell.length_c   1.000
_cell.angle_alpha   90.00
_cell.angle_beta   90.00
_cell.angle_gamma   90.00
#
_symmetry.space_group_name_H-M   'P 1'
#
loop_
_entity.id
_entity.type
_entity.pdbx_description
1 polymer ?
#
loop_
_entity_poly.entity_id
_entity_poly.type
_entity_poly.pdbx_seq_one_letter_code
_entity_poly.pdbx_strand_id
1 'polypeptide(L)'
;MTNDLVALIEFYEKEKSIEREKVVEALENAFLSAYRRMVPGAEDIEELRAEVDTKQGETRIFATLRVVADDDHQDKFNEVPISLASRKNPEVQLNDPLEFNVTPKNFGRIAVQTAKQTMMQRLRQAEKEMIYDEFKDRAGDIVSGAVRRFEKNDVMVDLGKFEARMPSRERVSTEDYNIGDRIRAYVVSVDNEFRGPEIILSRSHPNFVRRLFEAEVSEISDQTVEIRGIAREAGYRTKVAVFSNDEKVDPVGACVGLRGARVKNIVRELNNEKVDIIRWSDEPEPFVTDALKPALIRSITLDQENKVINVTVDEEDLSKAIGRRGQNARLTSKLVNWDVQVRKDESQHEQFEARVTDAAMGLAEELGVDPQTADKLYRAGGVSSDMVLQMPVDYIAQSLESTEEEAQKILDQAQSISGKPAEQAVVKEPEEEPAAEEEPAAEEEPAAEEEPAAEEE
;
A
#
# COMPACT_ATOMS: atom_id res chain seq x y z
N MET A 1 6.59 48.39 -25.26
CA MET A 1 5.28 47.97 -24.66
C MET A 1 4.39 47.24 -25.67
N THR A 2 4.26 47.74 -26.90
CA THR A 2 3.55 47.03 -27.98
C THR A 2 4.22 45.72 -28.39
N ASN A 3 5.57 45.65 -28.35
CA ASN A 3 6.32 44.42 -28.63
C ASN A 3 6.14 43.34 -27.56
N ASP A 4 5.82 43.69 -26.31
CA ASP A 4 5.73 42.71 -25.23
C ASP A 4 4.49 41.81 -25.37
N LEU A 5 3.40 42.36 -25.93
CA LEU A 5 2.14 41.64 -26.13
C LEU A 5 2.22 40.68 -27.32
N VAL A 6 2.86 41.14 -28.39
CA VAL A 6 3.11 40.31 -29.60
C VAL A 6 4.09 39.17 -29.24
N ALA A 7 5.17 39.48 -28.53
CA ALA A 7 6.14 38.47 -28.04
C ALA A 7 5.47 37.43 -27.10
N LEU A 8 4.51 37.89 -26.29
CA LEU A 8 3.76 37.00 -25.41
C LEU A 8 2.87 36.03 -26.22
N ILE A 9 2.16 36.52 -27.24
CA ILE A 9 1.34 35.66 -28.10
C ILE A 9 2.20 34.64 -28.86
N GLU A 10 3.33 35.07 -29.41
CA GLU A 10 4.24 34.19 -30.14
C GLU A 10 4.91 33.15 -29.22
N PHE A 11 5.24 33.51 -27.98
CA PHE A 11 5.77 32.58 -27.00
C PHE A 11 4.80 31.45 -26.72
N TYR A 12 3.51 31.77 -26.49
CA TYR A 12 2.50 30.75 -26.19
C TYR A 12 2.15 29.88 -27.38
N GLU A 13 2.14 30.46 -28.58
CA GLU A 13 1.91 29.70 -29.81
C GLU A 13 3.06 28.70 -30.07
N LYS A 14 4.33 29.11 -29.91
CA LYS A 14 5.50 28.29 -30.23
C LYS A 14 5.90 27.32 -29.11
N GLU A 15 5.94 27.78 -27.86
CA GLU A 15 6.42 27.00 -26.72
C GLU A 15 5.35 26.09 -26.12
N LYS A 16 4.09 26.49 -26.20
CA LYS A 16 2.98 25.79 -25.55
C LYS A 16 2.00 25.15 -26.52
N SER A 17 2.21 25.33 -27.84
CA SER A 17 1.33 24.79 -28.89
C SER A 17 -0.15 25.13 -28.70
N ILE A 18 -0.44 26.32 -28.17
CA ILE A 18 -1.81 26.82 -28.00
C ILE A 18 -2.21 27.59 -29.25
N GLU A 19 -3.40 27.33 -29.78
CA GLU A 19 -3.93 28.03 -30.93
C GLU A 19 -3.98 29.54 -30.67
N ARG A 20 -3.46 30.33 -31.62
CA ARG A 20 -3.38 31.79 -31.52
C ARG A 20 -4.70 32.45 -31.15
N GLU A 21 -5.81 31.92 -31.71
CA GLU A 21 -7.15 32.44 -31.49
C GLU A 21 -7.54 32.31 -29.97
N LYS A 22 -7.27 31.21 -29.36
CA LYS A 22 -7.53 31.00 -27.93
C LYS A 22 -6.68 31.91 -27.03
N VAL A 23 -5.46 32.22 -27.45
CA VAL A 23 -4.58 33.17 -26.75
C VAL A 23 -5.17 34.58 -26.84
N VAL A 24 -5.64 35.00 -28.03
CA VAL A 24 -6.25 36.32 -28.25
C VAL A 24 -7.55 36.47 -27.45
N GLU A 25 -8.42 35.47 -27.48
CA GLU A 25 -9.67 35.46 -26.71
C GLU A 25 -9.39 35.58 -25.18
N ALA A 26 -8.38 34.86 -24.68
CA ALA A 26 -7.99 34.96 -23.28
C ALA A 26 -7.48 36.34 -22.93
N LEU A 27 -6.75 37.02 -23.83
CA LEU A 27 -6.29 38.40 -23.67
C LEU A 27 -7.46 39.38 -23.65
N GLU A 28 -8.40 39.27 -24.60
CA GLU A 28 -9.58 40.12 -24.70
C GLU A 28 -10.41 40.04 -23.39
N ASN A 29 -10.65 38.84 -22.89
CA ASN A 29 -11.35 38.62 -21.63
C ASN A 29 -10.58 39.21 -20.43
N ALA A 30 -9.23 39.14 -20.43
CA ALA A 30 -8.40 39.73 -19.41
C ALA A 30 -8.47 41.27 -19.42
N PHE A 31 -8.50 41.86 -20.61
CA PHE A 31 -8.63 43.31 -20.77
C PHE A 31 -10.00 43.81 -20.34
N LEU A 32 -11.07 43.07 -20.62
CA LEU A 32 -12.41 43.40 -20.11
C LEU A 32 -12.46 43.38 -18.61
N SER A 33 -11.83 42.35 -17.97
CA SER A 33 -11.74 42.26 -16.51
C SER A 33 -10.91 43.40 -15.91
N ALA A 34 -9.84 43.82 -16.57
CA ALA A 34 -9.02 44.96 -16.16
C ALA A 34 -9.79 46.29 -16.29
N TYR A 35 -10.54 46.48 -17.38
CA TYR A 35 -11.35 47.65 -17.60
C TYR A 35 -12.42 47.83 -16.54
N ARG A 36 -13.19 46.75 -16.25
CA ARG A 36 -14.20 46.74 -15.17
C ARG A 36 -13.66 47.11 -13.81
N ARG A 37 -12.42 46.68 -13.47
CA ARG A 37 -11.77 47.03 -12.21
C ARG A 37 -11.27 48.48 -12.16
N MET A 38 -10.89 49.05 -13.30
CA MET A 38 -10.25 50.35 -13.37
C MET A 38 -11.27 51.48 -13.49
N VAL A 39 -12.37 51.24 -14.14
CA VAL A 39 -13.42 52.26 -14.42
C VAL A 39 -14.59 52.03 -13.46
N PRO A 40 -14.80 52.92 -12.45
CA PRO A 40 -15.95 52.79 -11.56
C PRO A 40 -17.25 52.87 -12.34
N GLY A 41 -18.17 51.92 -12.13
CA GLY A 41 -19.43 51.80 -12.87
C GLY A 41 -19.34 51.03 -14.21
N ALA A 42 -18.17 50.57 -14.59
CA ALA A 42 -18.05 49.71 -15.79
C ALA A 42 -18.64 48.29 -15.58
N GLU A 43 -19.03 47.95 -14.35
CA GLU A 43 -19.78 46.74 -14.05
C GLU A 43 -21.21 46.77 -14.57
N ASP A 44 -21.78 47.99 -14.73
CA ASP A 44 -23.14 48.24 -15.16
C ASP A 44 -23.25 48.28 -16.70
N ILE A 45 -22.11 48.21 -17.43
CA ILE A 45 -22.12 48.18 -18.93
C ILE A 45 -22.54 46.81 -19.40
N GLU A 46 -23.66 46.74 -20.11
CA GLU A 46 -24.24 45.49 -20.61
C GLU A 46 -23.37 44.82 -21.68
N GLU A 47 -22.93 45.58 -22.68
CA GLU A 47 -22.15 45.08 -23.79
C GLU A 47 -20.77 45.74 -23.88
N LEU A 48 -19.72 44.98 -23.48
CA LEU A 48 -18.34 45.38 -23.63
C LEU A 48 -17.59 44.36 -24.50
N ARG A 49 -16.80 44.86 -25.46
CA ARG A 49 -15.92 44.08 -26.29
C ARG A 49 -14.51 44.64 -26.24
N ALA A 50 -13.52 43.77 -26.07
CA ALA A 50 -12.13 44.10 -26.24
C ALA A 50 -11.64 43.62 -27.60
N GLU A 51 -10.79 44.39 -28.25
CA GLU A 51 -10.13 44.02 -29.48
C GLU A 51 -8.61 44.20 -29.33
N VAL A 52 -7.87 43.16 -29.71
CA VAL A 52 -6.42 43.11 -29.64
C VAL A 52 -5.84 43.10 -31.03
N ASP A 53 -5.14 44.17 -31.41
CA ASP A 53 -4.37 44.17 -32.66
C ASP A 53 -3.11 43.32 -32.46
N THR A 54 -3.13 42.12 -33.01
CA THR A 54 -2.02 41.15 -32.91
C THR A 54 -0.76 41.56 -33.68
N LYS A 55 -0.83 42.58 -34.55
CA LYS A 55 0.30 43.11 -35.32
C LYS A 55 0.95 44.30 -34.63
N GLN A 56 0.12 45.20 -34.10
CA GLN A 56 0.60 46.44 -33.47
C GLN A 56 0.66 46.34 -31.95
N GLY A 57 0.08 45.29 -31.35
CA GLY A 57 0.00 45.10 -29.92
C GLY A 57 -0.83 46.17 -29.20
N GLU A 58 -1.72 46.84 -29.93
CA GLU A 58 -2.67 47.81 -29.38
C GLU A 58 -3.93 47.12 -28.88
N THR A 59 -4.48 47.64 -27.80
CA THR A 59 -5.73 47.12 -27.21
C THR A 59 -6.77 48.23 -27.21
N ARG A 60 -7.95 47.93 -27.70
CA ARG A 60 -9.09 48.81 -27.72
C ARG A 60 -10.27 48.19 -27.04
N ILE A 61 -11.01 49.02 -26.25
CA ILE A 61 -12.22 48.57 -25.57
C ILE A 61 -13.39 49.33 -26.20
N PHE A 62 -14.38 48.58 -26.60
CA PHE A 62 -15.61 49.10 -27.17
C PHE A 62 -16.79 48.78 -26.27
N ALA A 63 -17.64 49.78 -26.06
CA ALA A 63 -18.94 49.61 -25.42
C ALA A 63 -20.05 49.86 -26.46
N THR A 64 -21.03 48.97 -26.48
CA THR A 64 -22.24 49.18 -27.31
C THR A 64 -23.21 49.97 -26.48
N LEU A 65 -23.45 51.21 -26.92
CA LEU A 65 -24.34 52.14 -26.22
C LEU A 65 -25.61 52.32 -27.04
N ARG A 66 -26.74 52.43 -26.37
CA ARG A 66 -28.04 52.69 -27.01
C ARG A 66 -28.23 54.19 -27.20
N VAL A 67 -28.64 54.60 -28.38
CA VAL A 67 -28.88 56.00 -28.69
C VAL A 67 -30.22 56.46 -28.14
N VAL A 68 -30.18 57.48 -27.27
CA VAL A 68 -31.36 58.07 -26.63
C VAL A 68 -31.50 59.55 -27.03
N ALA A 69 -32.70 60.14 -26.78
CA ALA A 69 -32.86 61.57 -26.93
C ALA A 69 -31.99 62.35 -25.90
N ASP A 70 -31.57 63.57 -26.28
CA ASP A 70 -30.65 64.34 -25.41
C ASP A 70 -31.23 64.60 -24.05
N ASP A 71 -32.55 64.73 -23.93
CA ASP A 71 -33.27 64.98 -22.64
C ASP A 71 -33.54 63.66 -21.86
N ASP A 72 -33.46 62.48 -22.48
CA ASP A 72 -33.75 61.17 -21.88
C ASP A 72 -32.49 60.43 -21.42
N HIS A 73 -31.31 61.00 -21.56
CA HIS A 73 -30.04 60.41 -21.17
C HIS A 73 -29.90 60.29 -19.66
N GLN A 74 -30.19 59.12 -19.11
CA GLN A 74 -30.13 58.85 -17.67
C GLN A 74 -28.96 57.93 -17.30
N ASP A 75 -28.66 56.97 -18.15
CA ASP A 75 -27.59 55.97 -17.92
C ASP A 75 -26.35 56.35 -18.73
N LYS A 76 -25.33 56.88 -18.05
CA LYS A 76 -24.05 57.28 -18.65
C LYS A 76 -23.21 56.10 -19.19
N PHE A 77 -23.53 54.88 -18.79
CA PHE A 77 -22.75 53.69 -19.14
C PHE A 77 -23.36 52.89 -20.29
N ASN A 78 -24.68 52.92 -20.50
CA ASN A 78 -25.36 52.15 -21.54
C ASN A 78 -26.08 53.02 -22.57
N GLU A 79 -26.14 54.33 -22.35
CA GLU A 79 -26.85 55.27 -23.22
C GLU A 79 -25.93 56.37 -23.78
N VAL A 80 -26.20 56.83 -24.97
CA VAL A 80 -25.51 57.95 -25.62
C VAL A 80 -26.52 58.90 -26.22
N PRO A 81 -26.39 60.23 -25.98
CA PRO A 81 -27.27 61.23 -26.57
C PRO A 81 -27.14 61.24 -28.09
N ILE A 82 -28.27 61.45 -28.78
CA ILE A 82 -28.32 61.47 -30.25
C ILE A 82 -27.41 62.54 -30.85
N SER A 83 -27.22 63.64 -30.16
CA SER A 83 -26.32 64.73 -30.57
C SER A 83 -24.83 64.28 -30.61
N LEU A 84 -24.43 63.37 -29.75
CA LEU A 84 -23.09 62.76 -29.78
C LEU A 84 -22.99 61.59 -30.76
N ALA A 85 -24.03 60.75 -30.85
CA ALA A 85 -24.10 59.62 -31.74
C ALA A 85 -24.02 60.01 -33.20
N SER A 86 -24.76 61.11 -33.58
CA SER A 86 -24.78 61.65 -34.95
C SER A 86 -23.44 62.20 -35.45
N ARG A 87 -22.53 62.59 -34.54
CA ARG A 87 -21.17 63.01 -34.91
C ARG A 87 -20.34 61.82 -35.43
N LYS A 88 -20.65 60.60 -34.96
CA LYS A 88 -19.95 59.36 -35.36
C LYS A 88 -20.63 58.71 -36.56
N ASN A 89 -21.94 58.67 -36.55
CA ASN A 89 -22.76 58.14 -37.66
C ASN A 89 -23.94 59.09 -37.89
N PRO A 90 -23.97 59.87 -39.01
CA PRO A 90 -25.06 60.81 -39.29
C PRO A 90 -26.43 60.17 -39.52
N GLU A 91 -26.48 58.88 -39.87
CA GLU A 91 -27.70 58.13 -40.20
C GLU A 91 -28.31 57.41 -38.98
N VAL A 92 -27.75 57.59 -37.80
CA VAL A 92 -28.20 56.90 -36.56
C VAL A 92 -29.60 57.36 -36.12
N GLN A 93 -30.43 56.39 -35.69
CA GLN A 93 -31.76 56.62 -35.19
C GLN A 93 -31.83 56.38 -33.67
N LEU A 94 -32.90 56.84 -33.05
CA LEU A 94 -33.17 56.56 -31.65
C LEU A 94 -33.34 55.07 -31.39
N ASN A 95 -32.74 54.54 -30.34
CA ASN A 95 -32.65 53.15 -29.93
C ASN A 95 -31.71 52.27 -30.77
N ASP A 96 -30.96 52.83 -31.72
CA ASP A 96 -29.93 52.07 -32.42
C ASP A 96 -28.75 51.75 -31.47
N PRO A 97 -28.18 50.54 -31.56
CA PRO A 97 -26.93 50.22 -30.86
C PRO A 97 -25.74 50.81 -31.62
N LEU A 98 -24.87 51.53 -30.90
CA LEU A 98 -23.67 52.12 -31.50
C LEU A 98 -22.44 51.84 -30.67
N GLU A 99 -21.41 51.28 -31.31
CA GLU A 99 -20.14 50.98 -30.64
C GLU A 99 -19.33 52.26 -30.41
N PHE A 100 -18.87 52.48 -29.17
CA PHE A 100 -17.96 53.58 -28.80
C PHE A 100 -16.63 53.01 -28.28
N ASN A 101 -15.52 53.62 -28.70
CA ASN A 101 -14.23 53.34 -28.15
C ASN A 101 -14.12 54.05 -26.78
N VAL A 102 -14.15 53.27 -25.71
CA VAL A 102 -14.12 53.73 -24.32
C VAL A 102 -12.76 53.52 -23.65
N THR A 103 -11.72 53.23 -24.42
CA THR A 103 -10.40 52.93 -23.91
C THR A 103 -9.81 54.10 -23.12
N PRO A 104 -9.49 53.98 -21.84
CA PRO A 104 -8.88 55.04 -21.04
C PRO A 104 -7.46 55.38 -21.49
N LYS A 105 -7.06 56.66 -21.44
CA LYS A 105 -5.75 57.14 -21.87
C LYS A 105 -4.54 56.41 -21.26
N ASN A 106 -4.68 55.93 -20.04
CA ASN A 106 -3.60 55.20 -19.33
C ASN A 106 -3.80 53.68 -19.26
N PHE A 107 -4.77 53.18 -20.05
CA PHE A 107 -5.15 51.78 -20.01
C PHE A 107 -4.00 50.82 -20.36
N GLY A 108 -3.17 51.18 -21.32
CA GLY A 108 -2.15 50.27 -21.88
C GLY A 108 -1.14 49.70 -20.87
N ARG A 109 -0.75 50.47 -19.82
CA ARG A 109 0.20 49.97 -18.82
C ARG A 109 -0.44 49.01 -17.80
N ILE A 110 -1.59 49.37 -17.27
CA ILE A 110 -2.30 48.57 -16.26
C ILE A 110 -2.91 47.35 -16.93
N ALA A 111 -3.48 47.54 -18.12
CA ALA A 111 -4.02 46.47 -18.92
C ALA A 111 -3.01 45.38 -19.24
N VAL A 112 -1.79 45.73 -19.69
CA VAL A 112 -0.72 44.75 -20.01
C VAL A 112 -0.33 43.96 -18.77
N GLN A 113 -0.19 44.60 -17.59
CA GLN A 113 0.12 43.87 -16.36
C GLN A 113 -1.00 42.94 -15.93
N THR A 114 -2.26 43.42 -15.95
CA THR A 114 -3.43 42.60 -15.57
C THR A 114 -3.63 41.49 -16.60
N ALA A 115 -3.51 41.78 -17.87
CA ALA A 115 -3.57 40.76 -18.93
C ALA A 115 -2.54 39.68 -18.77
N LYS A 116 -1.27 40.06 -18.54
CA LYS A 116 -0.19 39.10 -18.27
C LYS A 116 -0.54 38.21 -17.07
N GLN A 117 -1.02 38.78 -15.99
CA GLN A 117 -1.37 38.01 -14.78
C GLN A 117 -2.58 37.08 -15.02
N THR A 118 -3.65 37.58 -15.66
CA THR A 118 -4.85 36.80 -15.96
C THR A 118 -4.54 35.72 -16.99
N MET A 119 -3.73 36.06 -17.99
CA MET A 119 -3.31 35.11 -19.00
C MET A 119 -2.45 33.97 -18.39
N MET A 120 -1.49 34.32 -17.54
CA MET A 120 -0.72 33.32 -16.80
C MET A 120 -1.62 32.40 -15.93
N GLN A 121 -2.68 32.98 -15.37
CA GLN A 121 -3.66 32.22 -14.62
C GLN A 121 -4.50 31.29 -15.52
N ARG A 122 -5.01 31.79 -16.64
CA ARG A 122 -5.77 30.99 -17.60
C ARG A 122 -4.91 29.91 -18.27
N LEU A 123 -3.67 30.24 -18.59
CA LEU A 123 -2.74 29.26 -19.11
C LEU A 123 -2.49 28.12 -18.12
N ARG A 124 -2.20 28.45 -16.86
CA ARG A 124 -2.11 27.44 -15.81
C ARG A 124 -3.37 26.59 -15.72
N GLN A 125 -4.54 27.21 -15.91
CA GLN A 125 -5.80 26.47 -15.92
C GLN A 125 -5.91 25.53 -17.11
N ALA A 126 -5.56 26.00 -18.33
CA ALA A 126 -5.56 25.17 -19.53
C ALA A 126 -4.52 24.02 -19.46
N GLU A 127 -3.30 24.32 -18.96
CA GLU A 127 -2.29 23.29 -18.70
C GLU A 127 -2.84 22.22 -17.72
N LYS A 128 -3.57 22.66 -16.71
CA LYS A 128 -4.21 21.78 -15.73
C LYS A 128 -5.30 20.91 -16.37
N GLU A 129 -6.14 21.46 -17.19
CA GLU A 129 -7.19 20.73 -17.90
C GLU A 129 -6.59 19.69 -18.84
N MET A 130 -5.54 20.04 -19.57
CA MET A 130 -4.81 19.10 -20.43
C MET A 130 -4.19 17.95 -19.62
N ILE A 131 -3.58 18.25 -18.46
CA ILE A 131 -3.02 17.23 -17.55
C ILE A 131 -4.14 16.32 -17.05
N TYR A 132 -5.24 16.91 -16.61
CA TYR A 132 -6.39 16.15 -16.14
C TYR A 132 -6.94 15.23 -17.24
N ASP A 133 -7.13 15.73 -18.46
CA ASP A 133 -7.63 14.95 -19.58
C ASP A 133 -6.68 13.82 -20.00
N GLU A 134 -5.36 14.04 -19.92
CA GLU A 134 -4.37 13.00 -20.25
C GLU A 134 -4.29 11.90 -19.15
N PHE A 135 -4.51 12.26 -17.88
CA PHE A 135 -4.31 11.35 -16.75
C PHE A 135 -5.59 10.85 -16.08
N LYS A 136 -6.77 11.43 -16.33
CA LYS A 136 -8.03 10.99 -15.72
C LYS A 136 -8.31 9.51 -15.94
N ASP A 137 -8.00 9.01 -17.16
CA ASP A 137 -8.22 7.62 -17.56
C ASP A 137 -7.09 6.69 -17.06
N ARG A 138 -6.01 7.27 -16.51
CA ARG A 138 -4.89 6.52 -15.93
C ARG A 138 -4.98 6.39 -14.41
N ALA A 139 -6.02 6.92 -13.78
CA ALA A 139 -6.30 6.63 -12.37
C ALA A 139 -6.51 5.13 -12.20
N GLY A 140 -5.79 4.55 -11.26
CA GLY A 140 -5.80 3.10 -11.08
C GLY A 140 -4.71 2.34 -11.83
N ASP A 141 -3.88 2.97 -12.65
CA ASP A 141 -2.77 2.34 -13.37
C ASP A 141 -1.42 2.55 -12.68
N ILE A 142 -0.40 1.83 -13.17
CA ILE A 142 1.00 2.05 -12.80
C ILE A 142 1.63 3.02 -13.79
N VAL A 143 2.30 4.04 -13.25
CA VAL A 143 3.13 4.96 -14.01
C VAL A 143 4.58 4.86 -13.59
N SER A 144 5.50 5.16 -14.51
CA SER A 144 6.94 5.21 -14.24
C SER A 144 7.41 6.64 -14.32
N GLY A 145 8.18 7.08 -13.34
CA GLY A 145 8.75 8.43 -13.31
C GLY A 145 10.09 8.47 -12.58
N ALA A 146 10.74 9.63 -12.62
CA ALA A 146 11.96 9.88 -11.90
C ALA A 146 11.71 10.78 -10.68
N VAL A 147 12.30 10.45 -9.55
CA VAL A 147 12.27 11.30 -8.35
C VAL A 147 13.00 12.59 -8.65
N ARG A 148 12.29 13.73 -8.59
CA ARG A 148 12.86 15.04 -8.95
C ARG A 148 13.31 15.83 -7.74
N ARG A 149 12.48 15.92 -6.72
CA ARG A 149 12.74 16.64 -5.48
C ARG A 149 11.84 16.18 -4.35
N PHE A 150 12.17 16.66 -3.16
CA PHE A 150 11.31 16.50 -1.98
C PHE A 150 10.69 17.85 -1.63
N GLU A 151 9.38 17.84 -1.36
CA GLU A 151 8.67 18.98 -0.78
C GLU A 151 8.17 18.61 0.61
N LYS A 152 8.78 19.18 1.64
CA LYS A 152 8.55 18.76 3.03
C LYS A 152 8.88 17.27 3.18
N ASN A 153 7.87 16.41 3.30
CA ASN A 153 8.01 14.96 3.41
C ASN A 153 7.46 14.22 2.18
N ASP A 154 6.96 14.92 1.19
CA ASP A 154 6.38 14.33 -0.02
C ASP A 154 7.45 14.20 -1.11
N VAL A 155 7.36 13.15 -1.90
CA VAL A 155 8.25 12.91 -3.04
C VAL A 155 7.57 13.44 -4.30
N MET A 156 8.25 14.33 -5.02
CA MET A 156 7.81 14.81 -6.32
C MET A 156 8.45 13.97 -7.41
N VAL A 157 7.60 13.36 -8.24
CA VAL A 157 7.99 12.43 -9.30
C VAL A 157 7.70 13.04 -10.66
N ASP A 158 8.72 13.11 -11.50
CA ASP A 158 8.61 13.60 -12.87
C ASP A 158 8.14 12.46 -13.80
N LEU A 159 6.97 12.63 -14.37
CA LEU A 159 6.37 11.69 -15.33
C LEU A 159 6.72 12.04 -16.80
N GLY A 160 7.65 12.99 -16.99
CA GLY A 160 8.12 13.50 -18.29
C GLY A 160 7.52 14.85 -18.63
N LYS A 161 6.21 14.96 -18.79
CA LYS A 161 5.53 16.25 -19.04
C LYS A 161 5.05 16.92 -17.75
N PHE A 162 4.76 16.14 -16.72
CA PHE A 162 4.11 16.59 -15.50
C PHE A 162 4.79 16.03 -14.25
N GLU A 163 4.67 16.77 -13.15
CA GLU A 163 5.07 16.30 -11.82
C GLU A 163 3.86 15.71 -11.09
N ALA A 164 4.06 14.53 -10.53
CA ALA A 164 3.12 13.88 -9.64
C ALA A 164 3.65 13.92 -8.20
N ARG A 165 2.76 13.92 -7.24
CA ARG A 165 3.09 13.93 -5.81
C ARG A 165 2.83 12.57 -5.18
N MET A 166 3.81 12.05 -4.46
CA MET A 166 3.67 10.90 -3.58
C MET A 166 3.76 11.38 -2.14
N PRO A 167 2.62 11.54 -1.45
CA PRO A 167 2.58 11.97 -0.06
C PRO A 167 3.31 11.00 0.86
N SER A 168 3.77 11.48 2.01
CA SER A 168 4.51 10.66 2.98
C SER A 168 3.74 9.41 3.44
N ARG A 169 2.41 9.47 3.54
CA ARG A 169 1.53 8.35 3.88
C ARG A 169 1.44 7.27 2.78
N GLU A 170 1.72 7.65 1.54
CA GLU A 170 1.67 6.78 0.36
C GLU A 170 3.05 6.18 0.02
N ARG A 171 4.08 6.57 0.77
CA ARG A 171 5.42 6.01 0.67
C ARG A 171 5.52 4.70 1.45
N VAL A 172 6.48 3.88 1.07
CA VAL A 172 6.87 2.69 1.83
C VAL A 172 8.02 3.06 2.76
N SER A 173 7.88 2.82 4.05
CA SER A 173 8.85 3.24 5.07
C SER A 173 10.21 2.53 4.99
N THR A 174 10.24 1.39 4.30
CA THR A 174 11.45 0.57 4.11
C THR A 174 12.17 0.88 2.79
N GLU A 175 11.61 1.78 1.97
CA GLU A 175 12.21 2.21 0.72
C GLU A 175 12.91 3.55 0.86
N ASP A 176 14.11 3.63 0.29
CA ASP A 176 14.85 4.88 0.13
C ASP A 176 14.57 5.46 -1.25
N TYR A 177 14.30 6.75 -1.29
CA TYR A 177 14.04 7.48 -2.52
C TYR A 177 15.13 8.52 -2.71
N ASN A 178 15.93 8.42 -3.78
CA ASN A 178 16.97 9.40 -4.11
C ASN A 178 16.59 10.20 -5.34
N ILE A 179 17.04 11.44 -5.42
CA ILE A 179 16.83 12.28 -6.59
C ILE A 179 17.50 11.63 -7.81
N GLY A 180 16.72 11.44 -8.87
CA GLY A 180 17.14 10.77 -10.10
C GLY A 180 16.74 9.30 -10.19
N ASP A 181 16.32 8.66 -9.08
CA ASP A 181 15.85 7.27 -9.10
C ASP A 181 14.59 7.14 -9.95
N ARG A 182 14.56 6.13 -10.81
CA ARG A 182 13.33 5.77 -11.54
C ARG A 182 12.50 4.83 -10.70
N ILE A 183 11.27 5.21 -10.45
CA ILE A 183 10.32 4.44 -9.66
C ILE A 183 9.04 4.18 -10.47
N ARG A 184 8.40 3.06 -10.17
CA ARG A 184 7.02 2.79 -10.57
C ARG A 184 6.10 3.09 -9.40
N ALA A 185 4.96 3.68 -9.66
CA ALA A 185 3.98 3.96 -8.63
C ALA A 185 2.55 3.82 -9.19
N TYR A 186 1.62 3.52 -8.30
CA TYR A 186 0.20 3.44 -8.59
C TYR A 186 -0.43 4.84 -8.54
N VAL A 187 -1.24 5.19 -9.52
CA VAL A 187 -2.00 6.44 -9.53
C VAL A 187 -3.25 6.26 -8.69
N VAL A 188 -3.26 6.87 -7.52
CA VAL A 188 -4.40 6.79 -6.58
C VAL A 188 -5.56 7.63 -7.05
N SER A 189 -5.27 8.89 -7.36
CA SER A 189 -6.27 9.85 -7.85
C SER A 189 -5.62 10.89 -8.75
N VAL A 190 -6.46 11.46 -9.60
CA VAL A 190 -6.15 12.62 -10.41
C VAL A 190 -7.21 13.65 -10.08
N ASP A 191 -6.90 14.59 -9.20
CA ASP A 191 -7.83 15.58 -8.70
C ASP A 191 -7.70 16.89 -9.48
N ASN A 192 -8.82 17.51 -9.82
CA ASN A 192 -8.87 18.82 -10.47
C ASN A 192 -9.43 19.86 -9.49
N GLU A 193 -8.71 20.06 -8.38
CA GLU A 193 -9.10 21.05 -7.38
C GLU A 193 -8.61 22.47 -7.72
N PHE A 194 -9.08 23.46 -6.96
CA PHE A 194 -8.81 24.91 -7.10
C PHE A 194 -7.34 25.30 -7.30
N ARG A 195 -6.39 24.44 -6.87
CA ARG A 195 -4.94 24.69 -6.98
C ARG A 195 -4.26 23.97 -8.14
N GLY A 196 -4.97 23.14 -8.87
CA GLY A 196 -4.49 22.45 -10.06
C GLY A 196 -4.66 20.94 -10.02
N PRO A 197 -4.54 20.26 -11.18
CA PRO A 197 -4.56 18.83 -11.18
C PRO A 197 -3.40 18.35 -10.33
N GLU A 198 -3.74 17.55 -9.35
CA GLU A 198 -2.82 16.89 -8.48
C GLU A 198 -2.88 15.40 -8.78
N ILE A 199 -1.80 14.86 -9.32
CA ILE A 199 -1.66 13.41 -9.52
C ILE A 199 -1.07 12.84 -8.25
N ILE A 200 -1.85 12.05 -7.52
CA ILE A 200 -1.41 11.39 -6.31
C ILE A 200 -0.90 9.99 -6.63
N LEU A 201 0.34 9.75 -6.29
CA LEU A 201 1.00 8.45 -6.46
C LEU A 201 1.10 7.71 -5.13
N SER A 202 1.08 6.38 -5.20
CA SER A 202 1.29 5.51 -4.06
C SER A 202 2.14 4.30 -4.42
N ARG A 203 3.03 3.93 -3.50
CA ARG A 203 3.71 2.62 -3.50
C ARG A 203 3.23 1.74 -2.34
N SER A 204 2.53 2.33 -1.36
CA SER A 204 1.96 1.62 -0.21
C SER A 204 0.60 0.99 -0.49
N HIS A 205 -0.14 1.46 -1.49
CA HIS A 205 -1.50 1.02 -1.78
C HIS A 205 -1.56 -0.46 -2.21
N PRO A 206 -2.52 -1.28 -1.72
CA PRO A 206 -2.65 -2.69 -2.11
C PRO A 206 -2.82 -2.91 -3.62
N ASN A 207 -3.54 -2.01 -4.30
CA ASN A 207 -3.73 -2.10 -5.75
C ASN A 207 -2.44 -1.91 -6.56
N PHE A 208 -1.37 -1.34 -5.98
CA PHE A 208 -0.06 -1.35 -6.62
C PHE A 208 0.41 -2.78 -6.86
N VAL A 209 0.28 -3.65 -5.86
CA VAL A 209 0.61 -5.08 -6.00
C VAL A 209 -0.31 -5.76 -7.01
N ARG A 210 -1.63 -5.48 -6.97
CA ARG A 210 -2.59 -6.02 -7.95
C ARG A 210 -2.15 -5.73 -9.39
N ARG A 211 -1.84 -4.46 -9.68
CA ARG A 211 -1.41 -4.04 -11.01
C ARG A 211 -0.05 -4.63 -11.43
N LEU A 212 0.86 -4.87 -10.48
CA LEU A 212 2.11 -5.57 -10.77
C LEU A 212 1.84 -7.02 -11.19
N PHE A 213 0.92 -7.71 -10.53
CA PHE A 213 0.50 -9.05 -10.92
C PHE A 213 -0.19 -9.06 -12.29
N GLU A 214 -1.08 -8.12 -12.56
CA GLU A 214 -1.74 -7.98 -13.88
C GLU A 214 -0.75 -7.74 -15.01
N ALA A 215 0.34 -7.00 -14.74
CA ALA A 215 1.39 -6.75 -15.72
C ALA A 215 2.34 -7.94 -15.94
N GLU A 216 2.58 -8.77 -14.91
CA GLU A 216 3.56 -9.87 -14.97
C GLU A 216 2.93 -11.21 -15.30
N VAL A 217 1.64 -11.40 -14.99
CA VAL A 217 0.91 -12.66 -15.11
C VAL A 217 -0.16 -12.56 -16.18
N SER A 218 0.07 -13.18 -17.34
CA SER A 218 -0.86 -13.17 -18.47
C SER A 218 -2.23 -13.74 -18.12
N GLU A 219 -2.26 -14.79 -17.31
CA GLU A 219 -3.48 -15.47 -16.88
C GLU A 219 -4.37 -14.57 -15.98
N ILE A 220 -3.79 -13.56 -15.33
CA ILE A 220 -4.56 -12.53 -14.62
C ILE A 220 -5.05 -11.46 -15.60
N SER A 221 -4.22 -11.07 -16.56
CA SER A 221 -4.60 -10.11 -17.61
C SER A 221 -5.77 -10.64 -18.46
N ASP A 222 -5.77 -11.94 -18.75
CA ASP A 222 -6.81 -12.63 -19.53
C ASP A 222 -8.04 -13.01 -18.70
N GLN A 223 -8.05 -12.68 -17.38
CA GLN A 223 -9.12 -13.00 -16.44
C GLN A 223 -9.37 -14.52 -16.24
N THR A 224 -8.43 -15.37 -16.65
CA THR A 224 -8.45 -16.81 -16.32
C THR A 224 -8.17 -17.02 -14.84
N VAL A 225 -7.24 -16.24 -14.27
CA VAL A 225 -6.95 -16.17 -12.85
C VAL A 225 -7.39 -14.81 -12.30
N GLU A 226 -8.06 -14.79 -11.17
CA GLU A 226 -8.53 -13.57 -10.50
C GLU A 226 -7.86 -13.39 -9.15
N ILE A 227 -7.51 -12.14 -8.82
CA ILE A 227 -7.10 -11.76 -7.48
C ILE A 227 -8.35 -11.40 -6.67
N ARG A 228 -8.77 -12.31 -5.77
CA ARG A 228 -9.96 -12.14 -4.91
C ARG A 228 -9.69 -11.28 -3.68
N GLY A 229 -8.46 -11.26 -3.17
CA GLY A 229 -8.12 -10.48 -1.99
C GLY A 229 -6.64 -10.14 -1.91
N ILE A 230 -6.32 -9.00 -1.29
CA ILE A 230 -4.96 -8.59 -0.98
C ILE A 230 -4.93 -8.02 0.45
N ALA A 231 -4.07 -8.59 1.28
CA ALA A 231 -3.75 -8.04 2.59
C ALA A 231 -2.27 -7.65 2.61
N ARG A 232 -1.97 -6.35 2.81
CA ARG A 232 -0.63 -5.80 2.68
C ARG A 232 -0.19 -5.02 3.91
N GLU A 233 1.03 -5.23 4.33
CA GLU A 233 1.83 -4.34 5.15
C GLU A 233 3.03 -3.89 4.32
N ALA A 234 2.88 -2.72 3.72
CA ALA A 234 3.83 -2.19 2.74
C ALA A 234 5.27 -2.18 3.25
N GLY A 235 6.20 -2.71 2.44
CA GLY A 235 7.61 -2.86 2.76
C GLY A 235 7.96 -4.10 3.59
N TYR A 236 6.97 -4.86 4.08
CA TYR A 236 7.23 -6.03 4.91
C TYR A 236 6.68 -7.32 4.29
N ARG A 237 5.37 -7.41 4.14
CA ARG A 237 4.73 -8.63 3.64
C ARG A 237 3.38 -8.35 3.02
N THR A 238 3.08 -9.04 1.93
CA THR A 238 1.78 -9.04 1.26
C THR A 238 1.28 -10.47 1.07
N LYS A 239 0.00 -10.69 1.35
CA LYS A 239 -0.72 -11.92 1.04
C LYS A 239 -1.70 -11.64 -0.09
N VAL A 240 -1.67 -12.47 -1.13
CA VAL A 240 -2.53 -12.35 -2.31
C VAL A 240 -3.34 -13.62 -2.46
N ALA A 241 -4.65 -13.50 -2.40
CA ALA A 241 -5.57 -14.62 -2.64
C ALA A 241 -5.96 -14.67 -4.11
N VAL A 242 -5.69 -15.78 -4.76
CA VAL A 242 -5.92 -16.00 -6.20
C VAL A 242 -6.88 -17.15 -6.42
N PHE A 243 -7.74 -16.99 -7.41
CA PHE A 243 -8.75 -17.97 -7.82
C PHE A 243 -8.64 -18.19 -9.34
N SER A 244 -8.87 -19.40 -9.80
CA SER A 244 -8.94 -19.71 -11.23
C SER A 244 -10.37 -19.95 -11.67
N ASN A 245 -10.75 -19.32 -12.76
CA ASN A 245 -12.04 -19.57 -13.43
C ASN A 245 -11.99 -20.83 -14.32
N ASP A 246 -10.80 -21.35 -14.62
CA ASP A 246 -10.59 -22.60 -15.35
C ASP A 246 -9.99 -23.66 -14.40
N GLU A 247 -10.68 -24.78 -14.22
CA GLU A 247 -10.24 -25.90 -13.37
C GLU A 247 -8.89 -26.52 -13.79
N LYS A 248 -8.50 -26.31 -15.06
CA LYS A 248 -7.23 -26.84 -15.60
C LYS A 248 -6.03 -25.96 -15.26
N VAL A 249 -6.26 -24.75 -14.80
CA VAL A 249 -5.20 -23.78 -14.51
C VAL A 249 -5.02 -23.66 -13.00
N ASP A 250 -3.83 -24.02 -12.52
CA ASP A 250 -3.46 -23.77 -11.12
C ASP A 250 -3.17 -22.28 -10.90
N PRO A 251 -4.01 -21.55 -10.13
CA PRO A 251 -3.86 -20.11 -9.96
C PRO A 251 -2.56 -19.73 -9.22
N VAL A 252 -2.10 -20.57 -8.29
CA VAL A 252 -0.87 -20.31 -7.55
C VAL A 252 0.35 -20.53 -8.45
N GLY A 253 0.37 -21.65 -9.19
CA GLY A 253 1.44 -21.96 -10.13
C GLY A 253 1.58 -20.90 -11.22
N ALA A 254 0.48 -20.41 -11.79
CA ALA A 254 0.45 -19.34 -12.78
C ALA A 254 1.10 -18.04 -12.25
N CYS A 255 0.75 -17.64 -11.03
CA CYS A 255 1.29 -16.44 -10.39
C CYS A 255 2.77 -16.58 -9.98
N VAL A 256 3.18 -17.75 -9.52
CA VAL A 256 4.58 -18.03 -9.14
C VAL A 256 5.47 -18.07 -10.39
N GLY A 257 5.00 -18.74 -11.44
CA GLY A 257 5.74 -18.93 -12.69
C GLY A 257 6.89 -19.93 -12.57
N LEU A 258 7.53 -20.20 -13.69
CA LEU A 258 8.62 -21.20 -13.75
C LEU A 258 9.76 -20.82 -12.81
N ARG A 259 10.09 -21.71 -11.87
CA ARG A 259 11.12 -21.51 -10.82
C ARG A 259 10.93 -20.21 -10.01
N GLY A 260 9.70 -19.71 -9.93
CA GLY A 260 9.36 -18.49 -9.21
C GLY A 260 9.78 -17.18 -9.90
N ALA A 261 10.01 -17.21 -11.22
CA ALA A 261 10.51 -16.05 -11.95
C ALA A 261 9.54 -14.83 -11.85
N ARG A 262 8.24 -15.07 -12.05
CA ARG A 262 7.23 -14.00 -12.02
C ARG A 262 7.14 -13.35 -10.64
N VAL A 263 6.99 -14.15 -9.58
CA VAL A 263 6.93 -13.61 -8.22
C VAL A 263 8.23 -12.91 -7.80
N LYS A 264 9.40 -13.39 -8.24
CA LYS A 264 10.69 -12.74 -7.98
C LYS A 264 10.79 -11.36 -8.62
N ASN A 265 10.24 -11.16 -9.82
CA ASN A 265 10.20 -9.85 -10.48
C ASN A 265 9.34 -8.87 -9.67
N ILE A 266 8.16 -9.32 -9.20
CA ILE A 266 7.27 -8.52 -8.35
C ILE A 266 7.95 -8.17 -7.02
N VAL A 267 8.55 -9.16 -6.35
CA VAL A 267 9.28 -8.95 -5.08
C VAL A 267 10.43 -7.95 -5.25
N ARG A 268 11.15 -7.99 -6.39
CA ARG A 268 12.22 -7.03 -6.70
C ARG A 268 11.66 -5.62 -6.87
N GLU A 269 10.54 -5.46 -7.58
CA GLU A 269 9.88 -4.15 -7.74
C GLU A 269 9.38 -3.58 -6.39
N LEU A 270 8.96 -4.46 -5.48
CA LEU A 270 8.50 -4.10 -4.13
C LEU A 270 9.64 -3.97 -3.10
N ASN A 271 10.89 -3.81 -3.56
CA ASN A 271 12.07 -3.67 -2.72
C ASN A 271 12.21 -4.80 -1.66
N ASN A 272 12.09 -6.06 -2.11
CA ASN A 272 12.18 -7.27 -1.29
C ASN A 272 11.05 -7.46 -0.25
N GLU A 273 9.90 -6.82 -0.44
CA GLU A 273 8.68 -7.14 0.31
C GLU A 273 8.28 -8.60 0.06
N LYS A 274 8.04 -9.37 1.12
CA LYS A 274 7.64 -10.78 0.99
C LYS A 274 6.23 -10.88 0.42
N VAL A 275 6.05 -11.72 -0.60
CA VAL A 275 4.75 -11.95 -1.24
C VAL A 275 4.37 -13.41 -1.10
N ASP A 276 3.26 -13.67 -0.40
CA ASP A 276 2.65 -14.98 -0.27
C ASP A 276 1.45 -15.08 -1.23
N ILE A 277 1.46 -16.07 -2.10
CA ILE A 277 0.38 -16.35 -3.03
C ILE A 277 -0.42 -17.53 -2.47
N ILE A 278 -1.72 -17.32 -2.27
CA ILE A 278 -2.61 -18.23 -1.54
C ILE A 278 -3.78 -18.56 -2.44
N ARG A 279 -4.15 -19.83 -2.51
CA ARG A 279 -5.37 -20.24 -3.20
C ARG A 279 -6.57 -19.73 -2.44
N TRP A 280 -7.44 -19.00 -3.10
CA TRP A 280 -8.69 -18.54 -2.52
C TRP A 280 -9.69 -19.69 -2.43
N SER A 281 -10.46 -19.73 -1.35
CA SER A 281 -11.56 -20.66 -1.15
C SER A 281 -12.74 -19.94 -0.51
N ASP A 282 -13.95 -20.35 -0.87
CA ASP A 282 -15.19 -19.90 -0.20
C ASP A 282 -15.28 -20.40 1.24
N GLU A 283 -14.70 -21.57 1.49
CA GLU A 283 -14.67 -22.19 2.82
C GLU A 283 -13.54 -21.55 3.65
N PRO A 284 -13.84 -21.02 4.85
CA PRO A 284 -12.84 -20.35 5.68
C PRO A 284 -11.72 -21.27 6.16
N GLU A 285 -12.01 -22.55 6.46
CA GLU A 285 -11.03 -23.48 7.02
C GLU A 285 -9.86 -23.78 6.09
N PRO A 286 -10.06 -24.26 4.83
CA PRO A 286 -8.97 -24.48 3.90
C PRO A 286 -8.26 -23.18 3.53
N PHE A 287 -8.99 -22.06 3.46
CA PHE A 287 -8.41 -20.78 3.14
C PHE A 287 -7.45 -20.28 4.23
N VAL A 288 -7.83 -20.37 5.52
CA VAL A 288 -6.97 -20.02 6.65
C VAL A 288 -5.79 -20.97 6.74
N THR A 289 -6.00 -22.27 6.48
CA THR A 289 -4.94 -23.27 6.47
C THR A 289 -3.86 -22.92 5.46
N ASP A 290 -4.25 -22.58 4.24
CA ASP A 290 -3.30 -22.17 3.20
C ASP A 290 -2.66 -20.81 3.53
N ALA A 291 -3.43 -19.90 4.10
CA ALA A 291 -2.94 -18.56 4.45
C ALA A 291 -1.91 -18.56 5.58
N LEU A 292 -1.97 -19.48 6.54
CA LEU A 292 -1.04 -19.56 7.67
C LEU A 292 0.24 -20.36 7.37
N LYS A 293 0.35 -21.01 6.20
CA LYS A 293 1.59 -21.69 5.81
C LYS A 293 2.83 -20.79 6.03
N PRO A 294 3.96 -21.33 6.50
CA PRO A 294 4.33 -22.77 6.63
C PRO A 294 3.94 -23.39 7.98
N ALA A 295 3.12 -22.76 8.83
CA ALA A 295 2.68 -23.34 10.09
C ALA A 295 1.74 -24.55 9.82
N LEU A 296 1.92 -25.62 10.57
CA LEU A 296 1.01 -26.77 10.55
C LEU A 296 -0.11 -26.52 11.54
N ILE A 297 -1.34 -26.69 11.08
CA ILE A 297 -2.55 -26.47 11.88
C ILE A 297 -3.05 -27.83 12.37
N ARG A 298 -3.37 -27.93 13.67
CA ARG A 298 -3.96 -29.10 14.29
C ARG A 298 -5.47 -29.14 14.17
N SER A 299 -6.11 -28.03 14.53
CA SER A 299 -7.55 -27.89 14.46
C SER A 299 -7.97 -26.46 14.18
N ILE A 300 -9.12 -26.30 13.57
CA ILE A 300 -9.77 -25.02 13.32
C ILE A 300 -11.19 -25.10 13.88
N THR A 301 -11.59 -24.07 14.64
CA THR A 301 -12.96 -23.94 15.14
C THR A 301 -13.50 -22.59 14.67
N LEU A 302 -14.67 -22.63 14.01
CA LEU A 302 -15.34 -21.45 13.48
C LEU A 302 -16.43 -20.97 14.44
N ASP A 303 -16.37 -19.72 14.85
CA ASP A 303 -17.46 -19.01 15.51
C ASP A 303 -18.10 -18.06 14.48
N GLN A 304 -19.20 -18.53 13.90
CA GLN A 304 -19.90 -17.80 12.86
C GLN A 304 -20.61 -16.55 13.38
N GLU A 305 -21.06 -16.56 14.65
CA GLU A 305 -21.76 -15.41 15.25
C GLU A 305 -20.85 -14.22 15.42
N ASN A 306 -19.63 -14.47 15.92
CA ASN A 306 -18.63 -13.42 16.17
C ASN A 306 -17.63 -13.22 15.02
N LYS A 307 -17.71 -14.04 13.97
CA LYS A 307 -16.73 -14.10 12.87
C LYS A 307 -15.30 -14.28 13.38
N VAL A 308 -15.12 -15.22 14.31
CA VAL A 308 -13.83 -15.58 14.88
C VAL A 308 -13.43 -16.98 14.43
N ILE A 309 -12.18 -17.12 14.02
CA ILE A 309 -11.55 -18.39 13.69
C ILE A 309 -10.48 -18.69 14.73
N ASN A 310 -10.74 -19.71 15.56
CA ASN A 310 -9.73 -20.21 16.49
C ASN A 310 -8.90 -21.28 15.80
N VAL A 311 -7.62 -21.05 15.71
CA VAL A 311 -6.64 -21.94 15.08
C VAL A 311 -5.76 -22.49 16.17
N THR A 312 -5.73 -23.82 16.31
CA THR A 312 -4.85 -24.52 17.27
C THR A 312 -3.65 -25.08 16.54
N VAL A 313 -2.47 -24.80 17.06
CA VAL A 313 -1.17 -25.21 16.49
C VAL A 313 -0.28 -25.77 17.58
N ASP A 314 0.70 -26.58 17.16
CA ASP A 314 1.75 -27.05 18.06
C ASP A 314 2.64 -25.91 18.51
N GLU A 315 3.35 -26.10 19.63
CA GLU A 315 4.26 -25.08 20.19
C GLU A 315 5.32 -24.64 19.20
N GLU A 316 5.86 -25.57 18.42
CA GLU A 316 6.88 -25.31 17.39
C GLU A 316 6.37 -24.43 16.26
N ASP A 317 5.10 -24.55 15.92
CA ASP A 317 4.44 -23.82 14.83
C ASP A 317 3.77 -22.51 15.28
N LEU A 318 3.61 -22.31 16.60
CA LEU A 318 2.98 -21.12 17.15
C LEU A 318 3.66 -19.82 16.68
N SER A 319 5.00 -19.78 16.72
CA SER A 319 5.78 -18.64 16.24
C SER A 319 5.65 -18.41 14.75
N LYS A 320 5.50 -19.47 13.93
CA LYS A 320 5.32 -19.39 12.48
C LYS A 320 3.91 -18.90 12.14
N ALA A 321 2.88 -19.41 12.84
CA ALA A 321 1.48 -19.05 12.66
C ALA A 321 1.22 -17.57 13.02
N ILE A 322 1.73 -17.12 14.15
CA ILE A 322 1.61 -15.72 14.60
C ILE A 322 2.48 -14.81 13.73
N GLY A 323 3.74 -15.22 13.48
CA GLY A 323 4.73 -14.43 12.77
C GLY A 323 5.31 -13.28 13.61
N ARG A 324 6.31 -12.59 13.05
CA ARG A 324 6.95 -11.44 13.72
C ARG A 324 5.89 -10.36 14.02
N ARG A 325 5.78 -9.94 15.29
CA ARG A 325 4.81 -8.93 15.74
C ARG A 325 3.34 -9.23 15.36
N GLY A 326 2.98 -10.51 15.26
CA GLY A 326 1.62 -10.91 14.88
C GLY A 326 1.27 -10.68 13.40
N GLN A 327 2.26 -10.45 12.55
CA GLN A 327 2.05 -10.06 11.15
C GLN A 327 1.34 -11.15 10.34
N ASN A 328 1.73 -12.43 10.52
CA ASN A 328 1.13 -13.51 9.73
C ASN A 328 -0.36 -13.69 10.06
N ALA A 329 -0.71 -13.77 11.34
CA ALA A 329 -2.10 -13.88 11.78
C ALA A 329 -2.93 -12.64 11.39
N ARG A 330 -2.40 -11.41 11.60
CA ARG A 330 -3.09 -10.17 11.26
C ARG A 330 -3.35 -9.99 9.76
N LEU A 331 -2.39 -10.36 8.91
CA LEU A 331 -2.59 -10.33 7.45
C LEU A 331 -3.58 -11.40 7.01
N THR A 332 -3.56 -12.57 7.63
CA THR A 332 -4.54 -13.62 7.36
C THR A 332 -5.94 -13.17 7.77
N SER A 333 -6.11 -12.58 8.96
CA SER A 333 -7.39 -12.01 9.40
C SER A 333 -7.95 -10.99 8.39
N LYS A 334 -7.09 -10.08 7.91
CA LYS A 334 -7.48 -9.09 6.89
C LYS A 334 -7.86 -9.74 5.55
N LEU A 335 -7.15 -10.80 5.16
CA LEU A 335 -7.38 -11.46 3.88
C LEU A 335 -8.69 -12.25 3.86
N VAL A 336 -8.96 -12.96 4.96
CA VAL A 336 -10.17 -13.80 5.13
C VAL A 336 -11.37 -12.98 5.55
N ASN A 337 -11.15 -11.78 6.09
CA ASN A 337 -12.17 -10.89 6.68
C ASN A 337 -12.87 -11.51 7.91
N TRP A 338 -12.10 -12.30 8.69
CA TRP A 338 -12.47 -12.88 9.98
C TRP A 338 -11.39 -12.60 11.00
N ASP A 339 -11.72 -12.58 12.29
CA ASP A 339 -10.70 -12.48 13.34
C ASP A 339 -10.05 -13.86 13.57
N VAL A 340 -8.77 -13.98 13.22
CA VAL A 340 -8.01 -15.22 13.34
C VAL A 340 -7.20 -15.20 14.63
N GLN A 341 -7.59 -16.05 15.57
CA GLN A 341 -6.92 -16.23 16.86
C GLN A 341 -6.12 -17.53 16.86
N VAL A 342 -4.82 -17.40 17.04
CA VAL A 342 -3.91 -18.56 17.08
C VAL A 342 -3.62 -18.92 18.52
N ARG A 343 -3.85 -20.19 18.88
CA ARG A 343 -3.64 -20.74 20.22
C ARG A 343 -2.72 -21.97 20.16
N LYS A 344 -2.00 -22.20 21.24
CA LYS A 344 -1.23 -23.43 21.43
C LYS A 344 -2.17 -24.60 21.69
N ASP A 345 -1.83 -25.78 21.19
CA ASP A 345 -2.50 -27.02 21.56
C ASP A 345 -2.05 -27.42 22.97
N GLU A 346 -2.95 -27.24 23.92
CA GLU A 346 -2.74 -27.66 25.31
C GLU A 346 -3.26 -29.08 25.55
N SER A 347 -3.95 -29.68 24.57
CA SER A 347 -4.60 -31.00 24.75
C SER A 347 -3.60 -32.13 25.01
N GLN A 348 -2.40 -32.06 24.43
CA GLN A 348 -1.33 -33.04 24.73
C GLN A 348 -0.78 -32.86 26.14
N HIS A 349 -0.64 -31.61 26.57
CA HIS A 349 -0.18 -31.30 27.91
C HIS A 349 -1.22 -31.72 28.96
N GLU A 350 -2.48 -31.39 28.72
CA GLU A 350 -3.59 -31.82 29.59
C GLU A 350 -3.71 -33.35 29.66
N GLN A 351 -3.60 -34.04 28.52
CA GLN A 351 -3.62 -35.50 28.47
C GLN A 351 -2.39 -36.11 29.19
N PHE A 352 -1.23 -35.49 29.00
CA PHE A 352 -0.01 -35.91 29.72
C PHE A 352 -0.18 -35.71 31.22
N GLU A 353 -0.60 -34.53 31.66
CA GLU A 353 -0.87 -34.21 33.06
C GLU A 353 -1.96 -35.12 33.65
N ALA A 354 -3.02 -35.41 32.90
CA ALA A 354 -4.05 -36.36 33.34
C ALA A 354 -3.47 -37.78 33.53
N ARG A 355 -2.62 -38.27 32.58
CA ARG A 355 -1.94 -39.56 32.70
C ARG A 355 -0.96 -39.59 33.88
N VAL A 356 -0.22 -38.51 34.10
CA VAL A 356 0.66 -38.37 35.23
C VAL A 356 -0.13 -38.41 36.52
N THR A 357 -1.22 -37.69 36.59
CA THR A 357 -2.12 -37.66 37.77
C THR A 357 -2.75 -39.02 38.05
N ASP A 358 -3.29 -39.69 37.02
CA ASP A 358 -3.85 -41.04 37.16
C ASP A 358 -2.79 -42.06 37.61
N ALA A 359 -1.61 -42.02 37.00
CA ALA A 359 -0.50 -42.88 37.37
C ALA A 359 0.05 -42.59 38.77
N ALA A 360 0.13 -41.31 39.17
CA ALA A 360 0.50 -40.89 40.50
C ALA A 360 -0.54 -41.31 41.56
N MET A 361 -1.84 -41.28 41.21
CA MET A 361 -2.91 -41.82 42.09
C MET A 361 -2.76 -43.34 42.29
N GLY A 362 -2.45 -44.09 41.22
CA GLY A 362 -2.16 -45.52 41.32
C GLY A 362 -0.96 -45.79 42.21
N LEU A 363 0.12 -45.01 42.08
CA LEU A 363 1.30 -45.09 42.93
C LEU A 363 1.02 -44.72 44.40
N ALA A 364 0.14 -43.72 44.62
CA ALA A 364 -0.32 -43.30 45.95
C ALA A 364 -1.07 -44.44 46.67
N GLU A 365 -1.97 -45.13 45.97
CA GLU A 365 -2.71 -46.30 46.50
C GLU A 365 -1.75 -47.44 46.77
N GLU A 366 -0.81 -47.71 45.84
CA GLU A 366 0.16 -48.80 45.99
C GLU A 366 1.11 -48.58 47.18
N LEU A 367 1.67 -47.40 47.34
CA LEU A 367 2.64 -47.08 48.39
C LEU A 367 1.97 -46.63 49.72
N GLY A 368 0.66 -46.35 49.71
CA GLY A 368 -0.04 -45.82 50.86
C GLY A 368 0.40 -44.44 51.32
N VAL A 369 0.85 -43.62 50.37
CA VAL A 369 1.28 -42.23 50.55
C VAL A 369 0.21 -41.26 50.06
N ASP A 370 0.31 -39.99 50.48
CA ASP A 370 -0.62 -38.99 50.01
C ASP A 370 -0.42 -38.70 48.48
N PRO A 371 -1.49 -38.27 47.75
CA PRO A 371 -1.42 -38.08 46.32
C PRO A 371 -0.39 -37.03 45.87
N GLN A 372 -0.08 -36.02 46.73
CA GLN A 372 0.91 -34.99 46.37
C GLN A 372 2.33 -35.56 46.45
N THR A 373 2.60 -36.39 47.44
CA THR A 373 3.87 -37.12 47.57
C THR A 373 4.08 -38.09 46.40
N ALA A 374 3.01 -38.82 46.00
CA ALA A 374 3.06 -39.72 44.86
C ALA A 374 3.28 -38.99 43.55
N ASP A 375 2.67 -37.82 43.32
CA ASP A 375 2.89 -37.01 42.11
C ASP A 375 4.34 -36.52 42.00
N LYS A 376 4.93 -36.06 43.13
CA LYS A 376 6.33 -35.66 43.15
C LYS A 376 7.29 -36.84 42.90
N LEU A 377 6.98 -38.01 43.46
CA LEU A 377 7.76 -39.23 43.21
C LEU A 377 7.67 -39.69 41.77
N TYR A 378 6.47 -39.68 41.18
CA TYR A 378 6.27 -40.03 39.80
C TYR A 378 7.03 -39.11 38.86
N ARG A 379 6.96 -37.80 39.09
CA ARG A 379 7.72 -36.79 38.32
C ARG A 379 9.25 -36.93 38.50
N ALA A 380 9.70 -37.44 39.63
CA ALA A 380 11.11 -37.74 39.89
C ALA A 380 11.59 -39.07 39.26
N GLY A 381 10.71 -39.79 38.54
CA GLY A 381 11.01 -41.05 37.87
C GLY A 381 10.59 -42.31 38.62
N GLY A 382 9.93 -42.19 39.77
CA GLY A 382 9.37 -43.31 40.56
C GLY A 382 8.02 -43.76 40.00
N VAL A 383 8.02 -44.40 38.85
CA VAL A 383 6.80 -44.77 38.10
C VAL A 383 6.09 -46.00 38.71
N SER A 384 6.77 -46.77 39.55
CA SER A 384 6.26 -47.92 40.26
C SER A 384 6.99 -48.12 41.60
N SER A 385 6.41 -48.92 42.53
CA SER A 385 7.06 -49.25 43.82
C SER A 385 8.45 -49.84 43.62
N ASP A 386 8.66 -50.70 42.63
CA ASP A 386 9.97 -51.27 42.31
C ASP A 386 10.99 -50.21 41.86
N MET A 387 10.58 -49.19 41.11
CA MET A 387 11.45 -48.09 40.71
C MET A 387 11.76 -47.14 41.87
N VAL A 388 10.80 -46.87 42.72
CA VAL A 388 11.04 -46.08 43.96
C VAL A 388 12.08 -46.73 44.86
N LEU A 389 12.09 -48.07 44.93
CA LEU A 389 13.13 -48.83 45.69
C LEU A 389 14.55 -48.70 45.12
N GLN A 390 14.66 -48.39 43.82
CA GLN A 390 15.96 -48.18 43.16
C GLN A 390 16.48 -46.73 43.32
N MET A 391 15.68 -45.82 43.83
CA MET A 391 16.06 -44.43 43.99
C MET A 391 16.89 -44.23 45.27
N PRO A 392 17.97 -43.44 45.26
CA PRO A 392 18.71 -43.06 46.46
C PRO A 392 17.85 -42.26 47.42
N VAL A 393 18.02 -42.50 48.73
CA VAL A 393 17.28 -41.79 49.79
C VAL A 393 17.42 -40.28 49.67
N ASP A 394 18.64 -39.80 49.41
CA ASP A 394 18.94 -38.38 49.23
C ASP A 394 18.17 -37.76 48.07
N TYR A 395 18.01 -38.50 46.96
CA TYR A 395 17.29 -38.05 45.78
C TYR A 395 15.78 -37.96 46.04
N ILE A 396 15.23 -38.95 46.78
CA ILE A 396 13.82 -38.92 47.20
C ILE A 396 13.57 -37.75 48.13
N ALA A 397 14.43 -37.56 49.14
CA ALA A 397 14.33 -36.44 50.10
C ALA A 397 14.37 -35.08 49.37
N GLN A 398 15.28 -34.93 48.42
CA GLN A 398 15.38 -33.71 47.61
C GLN A 398 14.15 -33.49 46.72
N SER A 399 13.64 -34.53 46.05
CA SER A 399 12.49 -34.45 45.18
C SER A 399 11.20 -34.13 45.92
N LEU A 400 11.07 -34.62 47.16
CA LEU A 400 9.92 -34.37 48.03
C LEU A 400 10.05 -33.10 48.87
N GLU A 401 11.24 -32.43 48.87
CA GLU A 401 11.55 -31.31 49.76
C GLU A 401 11.35 -31.69 51.25
N SER A 402 11.67 -32.92 51.59
CA SER A 402 11.43 -33.53 52.91
C SER A 402 12.72 -33.97 53.60
N THR A 403 12.61 -34.51 54.81
CA THR A 403 13.75 -35.04 55.53
C THR A 403 14.12 -36.44 55.04
N GLU A 404 15.40 -36.84 55.21
CA GLU A 404 15.88 -38.18 54.90
C GLU A 404 15.07 -39.26 55.67
N GLU A 405 14.61 -38.93 56.90
CA GLU A 405 13.79 -39.85 57.73
C GLU A 405 12.42 -40.12 57.09
N GLU A 406 11.82 -39.12 56.40
CA GLU A 406 10.55 -39.26 55.69
C GLU A 406 10.76 -40.01 54.35
N ALA A 407 11.81 -39.73 53.63
CA ALA A 407 12.19 -40.48 52.43
C ALA A 407 12.46 -41.96 52.74
N GLN A 408 13.12 -42.25 53.85
CA GLN A 408 13.37 -43.62 54.28
C GLN A 408 12.09 -44.38 54.64
N LYS A 409 11.09 -43.71 55.23
CA LYS A 409 9.79 -44.33 55.51
C LYS A 409 9.07 -44.75 54.24
N ILE A 410 9.18 -43.95 53.19
CA ILE A 410 8.57 -44.26 51.89
C ILE A 410 9.26 -45.47 51.25
N LEU A 411 10.59 -45.56 51.35
CA LEU A 411 11.33 -46.76 50.91
C LEU A 411 10.94 -47.99 51.70
N ASP A 412 10.81 -47.89 53.00
CA ASP A 412 10.39 -49.00 53.87
C ASP A 412 8.93 -49.45 53.49
N GLN A 413 8.05 -48.53 53.20
CA GLN A 413 6.72 -48.83 52.66
C GLN A 413 6.77 -49.53 51.33
N ALA A 414 7.52 -49.03 50.36
CA ALA A 414 7.73 -49.64 49.06
C ALA A 414 8.33 -51.05 49.18
N GLN A 415 9.29 -51.24 50.10
CA GLN A 415 9.91 -52.53 50.38
C GLN A 415 8.90 -53.53 50.98
N SER A 416 8.01 -53.08 51.87
CA SER A 416 6.98 -53.94 52.45
C SER A 416 6.02 -54.51 51.46
N ILE A 417 5.78 -53.80 50.38
CA ILE A 417 4.84 -54.15 49.28
C ILE A 417 5.54 -55.03 48.24
N SER A 418 6.74 -54.68 47.81
CA SER A 418 7.50 -55.41 46.80
C SER A 418 8.03 -56.77 47.25
N GLY A 419 8.10 -56.99 48.58
CA GLY A 419 8.61 -58.25 49.15
C GLY A 419 10.05 -58.58 48.83
N LYS A 420 10.87 -57.64 48.38
CA LYS A 420 12.30 -57.78 48.07
C LYS A 420 13.16 -57.03 49.09
N PRO A 421 14.32 -57.64 49.59
CA PRO A 421 15.26 -56.91 50.44
C PRO A 421 15.91 -55.75 49.63
N ALA A 422 16.08 -54.60 50.30
CA ALA A 422 16.74 -53.44 49.69
C ALA A 422 18.21 -53.76 49.38
N GLU A 423 18.56 -53.99 48.15
CA GLU A 423 19.91 -53.96 47.65
C GLU A 423 20.29 -52.52 47.33
N GLN A 424 21.34 -52.02 47.99
CA GLN A 424 21.88 -50.68 47.71
C GLN A 424 22.26 -50.57 46.22
N ALA A 425 21.50 -49.83 45.45
CA ALA A 425 21.81 -49.54 44.06
C ALA A 425 23.09 -48.68 43.97
N VAL A 426 24.18 -49.30 43.58
CA VAL A 426 25.37 -48.58 43.12
C VAL A 426 25.03 -47.85 41.86
N VAL A 427 25.06 -46.55 41.92
CA VAL A 427 24.90 -45.68 40.75
C VAL A 427 25.95 -46.06 39.71
N LYS A 428 25.59 -46.81 38.68
CA LYS A 428 26.35 -46.86 37.45
C LYS A 428 26.08 -45.58 36.68
N GLU A 429 27.12 -44.78 36.46
CA GLU A 429 27.11 -43.72 35.47
C GLU A 429 26.61 -44.30 34.15
N PRO A 430 25.73 -43.58 33.41
CA PRO A 430 25.31 -44.02 32.08
C PRO A 430 26.56 -44.12 31.19
N GLU A 431 26.87 -45.32 30.72
CA GLU A 431 27.81 -45.51 29.61
C GLU A 431 27.27 -44.72 28.40
N GLU A 432 28.08 -43.76 27.99
CA GLU A 432 27.88 -43.10 26.69
C GLU A 432 27.88 -44.18 25.62
N GLU A 433 26.75 -44.35 24.94
CA GLU A 433 26.73 -45.08 23.66
C GLU A 433 27.68 -44.37 22.67
N PRO A 434 28.59 -45.08 22.04
CA PRO A 434 29.47 -44.47 21.05
C PRO A 434 28.63 -43.98 19.90
N ALA A 435 28.76 -42.70 19.57
CA ALA A 435 28.19 -42.05 18.39
C ALA A 435 28.56 -42.91 17.16
N ALA A 436 27.54 -43.26 16.41
CA ALA A 436 27.72 -43.91 15.11
C ALA A 436 28.63 -43.04 14.24
N GLU A 437 29.76 -43.60 13.80
CA GLU A 437 30.66 -43.00 12.81
C GLU A 437 29.86 -42.77 11.52
N GLU A 438 29.68 -41.50 11.16
CA GLU A 438 29.28 -41.13 9.83
C GLU A 438 30.41 -41.53 8.85
N GLU A 439 30.09 -42.40 7.91
CA GLU A 439 30.95 -42.66 6.76
C GLU A 439 31.18 -41.38 5.94
N PRO A 440 32.42 -41.04 5.57
CA PRO A 440 32.66 -39.84 4.78
C PRO A 440 32.11 -40.04 3.36
N ALA A 441 31.24 -39.12 2.95
CA ALA A 441 30.77 -39.02 1.57
C ALA A 441 31.97 -38.87 0.61
N ALA A 442 31.94 -39.68 -0.46
CA ALA A 442 32.94 -39.69 -1.50
C ALA A 442 33.13 -38.30 -2.12
N GLU A 443 34.39 -37.86 -2.22
CA GLU A 443 34.83 -36.73 -3.01
C GLU A 443 34.53 -36.98 -4.49
N GLU A 444 33.67 -36.13 -5.07
CA GLU A 444 33.56 -36.00 -6.52
C GLU A 444 34.79 -35.24 -7.06
N GLU A 445 35.55 -35.88 -7.92
CA GLU A 445 36.64 -35.28 -8.69
C GLU A 445 36.12 -34.11 -9.56
N PRO A 446 36.85 -33.02 -9.69
CA PRO A 446 36.47 -31.93 -10.59
C PRO A 446 36.74 -32.34 -12.06
N ALA A 447 35.70 -32.26 -12.87
CA ALA A 447 35.80 -32.46 -14.33
C ALA A 447 36.66 -31.34 -14.96
N ALA A 448 37.52 -31.77 -15.86
CA ALA A 448 38.50 -30.98 -16.60
C ALA A 448 37.89 -29.79 -17.35
N GLU A 449 38.63 -28.67 -17.31
CA GLU A 449 38.50 -27.50 -18.19
C GLU A 449 38.71 -27.89 -19.65
N GLU A 450 37.73 -27.70 -20.50
CA GLU A 450 37.90 -27.60 -21.94
C GLU A 450 38.16 -26.14 -22.34
N GLU A 451 39.36 -25.91 -22.90
CA GLU A 451 39.74 -24.67 -23.57
C GLU A 451 38.84 -24.40 -24.80
N PRO A 452 38.46 -23.17 -25.10
CA PRO A 452 37.82 -22.85 -26.37
C PRO A 452 38.88 -22.66 -27.46
N ALA A 453 38.79 -23.50 -28.52
CA ALA A 453 39.51 -23.32 -29.76
C ALA A 453 39.10 -22.03 -30.48
N ALA A 454 40.09 -21.29 -30.91
CA ALA A 454 39.97 -20.19 -31.85
C ALA A 454 39.90 -20.74 -33.30
N GLU A 455 38.99 -20.20 -34.10
CA GLU A 455 39.02 -20.11 -35.58
C GLU A 455 38.15 -18.94 -35.98
N GLU A 456 38.74 -17.88 -36.45
CA GLU A 456 38.99 -17.38 -37.82
C GLU A 456 37.83 -17.62 -38.82
N GLU A 457 37.02 -16.59 -39.07
CA GLU A 457 36.87 -15.85 -40.35
C GLU A 457 35.87 -14.67 -40.14
#